data_319072329b1dc15896b102217f785bbc
#
_entry.id   319072329b1dc15896b102217f785bbc
#
_cell.length_a   1.000
_cell.length_b   1.000
_cell.length_c   1.000
_cell.angle_alpha   90.00
_cell.angle_beta   90.00
_cell.angle_gamma   90.00
#
_symmetry.space_group_name_H-M   'P 1'
#
loop_
_entity.id
_entity.type
_entity.pdbx_description
1 polymer ?
#
loop_
_entity_poly.entity_id
_entity_poly.type
_entity_poly.pdbx_seq_one_letter_code
_entity_poly.pdbx_strand_id
1 'polypeptide(L)'
;MDRQIWFVRHAQSEYNKKKLFTGWHDPELTQHGIHIAHELKEELYGIKFNQVYSSPLKRALSTAKILIDDQEIIIDERLKERSYGDWSAKNKEEVKSSEGEDRYYAARRGWETSPPNGESLKDVSLRVEPFLNELPSSGNILVISHGNTIRAISVLFGVNSKDNVKSFEIKVGTVFKV
;
A
#
# COMPACT_ATOMS: atom_id res chain seq x y z
N MET A 1 4.57 -16.26 -21.50
CA MET A 1 5.37 -15.44 -20.55
C MET A 1 4.91 -15.79 -19.15
N ASP A 2 5.86 -15.97 -18.25
CA ASP A 2 5.53 -16.19 -16.84
C ASP A 2 4.88 -14.93 -16.26
N ARG A 3 4.01 -15.13 -15.27
CA ARG A 3 3.37 -14.00 -14.57
C ARG A 3 4.41 -13.29 -13.70
N GLN A 4 4.49 -11.97 -13.81
CA GLN A 4 5.25 -11.11 -12.92
C GLN A 4 4.35 -9.99 -12.39
N ILE A 5 4.40 -9.72 -11.10
CA ILE A 5 3.57 -8.68 -10.47
C ILE A 5 4.48 -7.65 -9.79
N TRP A 6 4.29 -6.40 -10.14
CA TRP A 6 4.95 -5.25 -9.51
C TRP A 6 3.94 -4.55 -8.61
N PHE A 7 4.10 -4.66 -7.31
CA PHE A 7 3.36 -3.89 -6.33
C PHE A 7 4.09 -2.61 -6.03
N VAL A 8 3.45 -1.48 -6.28
CA VAL A 8 4.00 -0.15 -6.03
C VAL A 8 3.31 0.45 -4.82
N ARG A 9 4.08 0.84 -3.80
CA ARG A 9 3.55 1.72 -2.78
C ARG A 9 3.46 3.13 -3.36
N HIS A 10 2.28 3.76 -3.26
CA HIS A 10 2.06 5.15 -3.70
C HIS A 10 3.17 6.09 -3.21
N ALA A 11 3.39 7.19 -3.93
CA ALA A 11 4.34 8.23 -3.59
C ALA A 11 3.89 9.04 -2.35
N GLN A 12 4.73 9.97 -1.87
CA GLN A 12 4.47 10.69 -0.62
C GLN A 12 3.19 11.54 -0.69
N SER A 13 2.29 11.32 0.26
CA SER A 13 1.09 12.14 0.49
C SER A 13 1.31 13.19 1.58
N GLU A 14 0.37 14.17 1.66
CA GLU A 14 0.39 15.20 2.71
C GLU A 14 0.39 14.59 4.13
N TYR A 15 -0.35 13.49 4.37
CA TYR A 15 -0.35 12.83 5.66
C TYR A 15 0.95 12.05 5.94
N ASN A 16 1.62 11.53 4.91
CA ASN A 16 2.96 10.96 5.09
C ASN A 16 3.94 12.03 5.56
N LYS A 17 3.95 13.21 4.92
CA LYS A 17 4.79 14.36 5.27
C LYS A 17 4.54 14.83 6.71
N LYS A 18 3.26 14.90 7.12
CA LYS A 18 2.84 15.32 8.46
C LYS A 18 2.95 14.22 9.53
N LYS A 19 3.40 13.01 9.17
CA LYS A 19 3.47 11.84 10.07
C LYS A 19 2.14 11.47 10.72
N LEU A 20 1.03 11.63 9.98
CA LEU A 20 -0.30 11.24 10.42
C LEU A 20 -0.62 9.80 9.99
N PHE A 21 -1.50 9.14 10.73
CA PHE A 21 -2.14 7.92 10.28
C PHE A 21 -3.12 8.24 9.15
N THR A 22 -2.93 7.63 7.99
CA THR A 22 -3.76 7.96 6.82
C THR A 22 -4.98 7.06 6.69
N GLY A 23 -4.77 5.74 6.66
CA GLY A 23 -5.84 4.77 6.45
C GLY A 23 -6.66 5.10 5.20
N TRP A 24 -7.98 5.20 5.37
CA TRP A 24 -8.92 5.52 4.30
C TRP A 24 -9.15 7.03 4.10
N HIS A 25 -8.56 7.90 4.92
CA HIS A 25 -8.49 9.33 4.61
C HIS A 25 -7.75 9.52 3.28
N ASP A 26 -8.14 10.52 2.53
CA ASP A 26 -7.78 10.64 1.12
C ASP A 26 -6.99 11.92 0.75
N PRO A 27 -5.83 12.17 1.43
CA PRO A 27 -4.97 13.30 1.10
C PRO A 27 -4.31 13.12 -0.26
N GLU A 28 -4.04 14.26 -0.90
CA GLU A 28 -3.30 14.35 -2.16
C GLU A 28 -1.81 14.00 -1.98
N LEU A 29 -1.11 13.80 -3.10
CA LEU A 29 0.34 13.75 -3.13
C LEU A 29 0.93 15.14 -2.82
N THR A 30 2.11 15.15 -2.17
CA THR A 30 2.92 16.37 -2.07
C THR A 30 3.64 16.63 -3.40
N GLN A 31 4.18 17.84 -3.61
CA GLN A 31 5.05 18.12 -4.75
C GLN A 31 6.26 17.17 -4.79
N HIS A 32 6.84 16.87 -3.62
CA HIS A 32 7.89 15.85 -3.52
C HIS A 32 7.39 14.45 -3.89
N GLY A 33 6.15 14.10 -3.51
CA GLY A 33 5.52 12.85 -3.93
C GLY A 33 5.34 12.75 -5.44
N ILE A 34 4.94 13.84 -6.11
CA ILE A 34 4.85 13.90 -7.57
C ILE A 34 6.23 13.65 -8.21
N HIS A 35 7.28 14.28 -7.67
CA HIS A 35 8.65 14.06 -8.14
C HIS A 35 9.09 12.59 -7.98
N ILE A 36 8.86 11.97 -6.80
CA ILE A 36 9.12 10.55 -6.56
C ILE A 36 8.38 9.67 -7.58
N ALA A 37 7.13 10.00 -7.91
CA ALA A 37 6.36 9.21 -8.89
C ALA A 37 6.96 9.31 -10.30
N HIS A 38 7.51 10.46 -10.69
CA HIS A 38 8.23 10.61 -11.97
C HIS A 38 9.55 9.84 -11.97
N GLU A 39 10.33 9.84 -10.88
CA GLU A 39 11.54 9.02 -10.77
C GLU A 39 11.21 7.53 -10.90
N LEU A 40 10.12 7.08 -10.25
CA LEU A 40 9.65 5.70 -10.36
C LEU A 40 9.19 5.35 -11.78
N LYS A 41 8.60 6.30 -12.52
CA LYS A 41 8.27 6.11 -13.94
C LYS A 41 9.52 5.80 -14.77
N GLU A 42 10.61 6.51 -14.53
CA GLU A 42 11.90 6.26 -15.20
C GLU A 42 12.47 4.89 -14.82
N GLU A 43 12.36 4.47 -13.55
CA GLU A 43 12.77 3.15 -13.08
C GLU A 43 12.01 2.01 -13.79
N LEU A 44 10.73 2.23 -14.06
CA LEU A 44 9.85 1.26 -14.74
C LEU A 44 9.89 1.38 -16.28
N TYR A 45 10.70 2.30 -16.82
CA TYR A 45 10.78 2.53 -18.26
C TYR A 45 11.13 1.26 -19.04
N GLY A 46 10.44 1.04 -20.14
CA GLY A 46 10.63 -0.13 -20.99
C GLY A 46 9.90 -1.40 -20.55
N ILE A 47 9.32 -1.42 -19.36
CA ILE A 47 8.45 -2.53 -18.93
C ILE A 47 7.06 -2.32 -19.52
N LYS A 48 6.60 -3.26 -20.34
CA LYS A 48 5.22 -3.26 -20.84
C LYS A 48 4.32 -4.01 -19.87
N PHE A 49 3.39 -3.32 -19.26
CA PHE A 49 2.37 -3.92 -18.40
C PHE A 49 1.16 -4.35 -19.22
N ASN A 50 0.69 -5.58 -18.99
CA ASN A 50 -0.51 -6.11 -19.64
C ASN A 50 -1.78 -5.58 -18.97
N GLN A 51 -1.73 -5.41 -17.64
CA GLN A 51 -2.82 -4.82 -16.86
C GLN A 51 -2.25 -3.95 -15.75
N VAL A 52 -2.98 -2.89 -15.41
CA VAL A 52 -2.65 -1.96 -14.34
C VAL A 52 -3.84 -1.81 -13.41
N TYR A 53 -3.61 -2.06 -12.14
CA TYR A 53 -4.60 -1.93 -11.06
C TYR A 53 -4.20 -0.83 -10.10
N SER A 54 -5.19 -0.17 -9.51
CA SER A 54 -4.94 0.83 -8.47
C SER A 54 -6.01 0.79 -7.38
N SER A 55 -5.56 1.06 -6.16
CA SER A 55 -6.46 1.50 -5.09
C SER A 55 -7.23 2.75 -5.53
N PRO A 56 -8.51 2.92 -5.13
CA PRO A 56 -9.30 4.12 -5.44
C PRO A 56 -8.80 5.37 -4.73
N LEU A 57 -7.95 5.24 -3.68
CA LEU A 57 -7.49 6.39 -2.91
C LEU A 57 -6.59 7.28 -3.76
N LYS A 58 -6.83 8.59 -3.71
CA LYS A 58 -6.22 9.61 -4.58
C LYS A 58 -4.71 9.48 -4.70
N ARG A 59 -4.00 9.29 -3.57
CA ARG A 59 -2.54 9.16 -3.59
C ARG A 59 -2.04 7.96 -4.41
N ALA A 60 -2.77 6.84 -4.41
CA ALA A 60 -2.44 5.68 -5.22
C ALA A 60 -2.82 5.92 -6.70
N LEU A 61 -4.02 6.43 -6.94
CA LEU A 61 -4.50 6.71 -8.29
C LEU A 61 -3.68 7.81 -8.98
N SER A 62 -3.28 8.86 -8.26
CA SER A 62 -2.39 9.90 -8.79
C SER A 62 -1.00 9.35 -9.11
N THR A 63 -0.46 8.48 -8.25
CA THR A 63 0.79 7.77 -8.55
C THR A 63 0.64 6.92 -9.82
N ALA A 64 -0.44 6.13 -9.93
CA ALA A 64 -0.69 5.30 -11.11
C ALA A 64 -0.75 6.13 -12.40
N LYS A 65 -1.49 7.24 -12.40
CA LYS A 65 -1.61 8.13 -13.56
C LYS A 65 -0.28 8.76 -14.01
N ILE A 66 0.65 8.95 -13.09
CA ILE A 66 1.99 9.43 -13.44
C ILE A 66 2.84 8.31 -14.03
N LEU A 67 2.73 7.08 -13.49
CA LEU A 67 3.53 5.94 -13.94
C LEU A 67 3.20 5.46 -15.34
N ILE A 68 1.93 5.52 -15.70
CA ILE A 68 1.45 5.07 -17.01
C ILE A 68 0.81 6.22 -17.76
N ASP A 69 1.01 6.26 -19.07
CA ASP A 69 0.44 7.32 -19.93
C ASP A 69 -1.06 7.04 -20.19
N ASP A 70 -1.40 6.51 -21.36
CA ASP A 70 -2.79 6.33 -21.82
C ASP A 70 -3.36 4.93 -21.53
N GLN A 71 -2.70 4.11 -20.71
CA GLN A 71 -3.19 2.77 -20.39
C GLN A 71 -4.34 2.84 -19.39
N GLU A 72 -5.34 1.98 -19.56
CA GLU A 72 -6.46 1.85 -18.63
C GLU A 72 -5.98 1.42 -17.24
N ILE A 73 -6.50 2.07 -16.20
CA ILE A 73 -6.29 1.73 -14.80
C ILE A 73 -7.56 1.08 -14.25
N ILE A 74 -7.48 -0.17 -13.88
CA ILE A 74 -8.57 -0.90 -13.24
C ILE A 74 -8.55 -0.56 -11.73
N ILE A 75 -9.62 0.06 -11.25
CA ILE A 75 -9.74 0.45 -9.84
C ILE A 75 -10.36 -0.70 -9.05
N ASP A 76 -9.72 -1.06 -7.92
CA ASP A 76 -10.23 -2.11 -7.04
C ASP A 76 -10.22 -1.65 -5.57
N GLU A 77 -11.39 -1.68 -4.94
CA GLU A 77 -11.61 -1.29 -3.54
C GLU A 77 -10.80 -2.16 -2.55
N ARG A 78 -10.54 -3.41 -2.90
CA ARG A 78 -9.76 -4.35 -2.09
C ARG A 78 -8.29 -3.95 -1.94
N LEU A 79 -7.81 -3.02 -2.79
CA LEU A 79 -6.45 -2.47 -2.74
C LEU A 79 -6.30 -1.27 -1.81
N LYS A 80 -7.36 -0.79 -1.15
CA LYS A 80 -7.26 0.28 -0.16
C LYS A 80 -6.24 -0.01 0.92
N GLU A 81 -5.71 1.06 1.51
CA GLU A 81 -4.88 0.95 2.71
C GLU A 81 -5.66 0.33 3.88
N ARG A 82 -4.95 -0.22 4.82
CA ARG A 82 -5.46 -0.63 6.11
C ARG A 82 -6.22 0.52 6.77
N SER A 83 -7.44 0.27 7.22
CA SER A 83 -8.16 1.24 8.04
C SER A 83 -7.47 1.40 9.40
N TYR A 84 -7.23 2.64 9.79
CA TYR A 84 -6.70 2.94 11.11
C TYR A 84 -7.79 3.30 12.14
N GLY A 85 -9.08 3.23 11.74
CA GLY A 85 -10.20 3.52 12.64
C GLY A 85 -10.01 4.85 13.37
N ASP A 86 -10.08 4.82 14.70
CA ASP A 86 -9.99 6.01 15.54
C ASP A 86 -8.61 6.68 15.57
N TRP A 87 -7.59 6.04 15.02
CA TRP A 87 -6.26 6.64 14.86
C TRP A 87 -6.11 7.46 13.58
N SER A 88 -7.08 7.36 12.66
CA SER A 88 -7.02 8.09 11.38
C SER A 88 -6.91 9.60 11.61
N ALA A 89 -6.04 10.26 10.83
CA ALA A 89 -5.67 11.67 10.91
C ALA A 89 -4.94 12.11 12.21
N LYS A 90 -4.71 11.21 13.16
CA LYS A 90 -3.94 11.52 14.37
C LYS A 90 -2.43 11.42 14.10
N ASN A 91 -1.66 12.21 14.84
CA ASN A 91 -0.20 12.16 14.81
C ASN A 91 0.29 10.85 15.43
N LYS A 92 1.30 10.24 14.79
CA LYS A 92 1.81 8.92 15.22
C LYS A 92 2.46 8.95 16.59
N GLU A 93 3.17 10.03 16.94
CA GLU A 93 3.81 10.16 18.25
C GLU A 93 2.78 10.44 19.37
N GLU A 94 1.74 11.23 19.06
CA GLU A 94 0.63 11.46 20.02
C GLU A 94 -0.11 10.15 20.32
N VAL A 95 -0.42 9.36 19.29
CA VAL A 95 -1.06 8.05 19.48
C VAL A 95 -0.15 7.11 20.26
N LYS A 96 1.15 7.08 19.95
CA LYS A 96 2.13 6.27 20.68
C LYS A 96 2.16 6.65 22.18
N SER A 97 2.17 7.95 22.46
CA SER A 97 2.20 8.46 23.83
C SER A 97 0.90 8.14 24.61
N SER A 98 -0.25 8.19 23.95
CA SER A 98 -1.56 7.93 24.60
C SER A 98 -1.87 6.44 24.77
N GLU A 99 -1.49 5.59 23.82
CA GLU A 99 -1.78 4.16 23.83
C GLU A 99 -0.72 3.32 24.60
N GLY A 100 0.48 3.85 24.76
CA GLY A 100 1.65 3.13 25.25
C GLY A 100 2.33 2.31 24.12
N GLU A 101 3.64 2.07 24.29
CA GLU A 101 4.46 1.47 23.24
C GLU A 101 3.99 0.07 22.81
N ASP A 102 3.70 -0.81 23.76
CA ASP A 102 3.34 -2.19 23.46
C ASP A 102 2.05 -2.28 22.63
N ARG A 103 1.00 -1.58 23.07
CA ARG A 103 -0.27 -1.54 22.35
C ARG A 103 -0.14 -0.84 20.99
N TYR A 104 0.60 0.27 20.95
CA TYR A 104 0.87 0.98 19.70
C TYR A 104 1.55 0.10 18.66
N TYR A 105 2.65 -0.58 19.03
CA TYR A 105 3.37 -1.43 18.08
C TYR A 105 2.59 -2.70 17.73
N ALA A 106 1.88 -3.31 18.67
CA ALA A 106 1.01 -4.45 18.39
C ALA A 106 -0.07 -4.08 17.36
N ALA A 107 -0.78 -2.97 17.56
CA ALA A 107 -1.82 -2.54 16.65
C ALA A 107 -1.27 -1.93 15.34
N ARG A 108 -0.11 -1.28 15.37
CA ARG A 108 0.48 -0.68 14.15
C ARG A 108 1.17 -1.67 13.24
N ARG A 109 1.77 -2.72 13.79
CA ARG A 109 2.69 -3.62 13.06
C ARG A 109 2.34 -5.09 13.21
N GLY A 110 1.54 -5.47 14.19
CA GLY A 110 1.15 -6.85 14.44
C GLY A 110 0.16 -7.37 13.42
N TRP A 111 0.15 -8.69 13.26
CA TRP A 111 -0.72 -9.37 12.30
C TRP A 111 -2.19 -9.36 12.72
N GLU A 112 -2.48 -9.68 13.99
CA GLU A 112 -3.83 -9.90 14.48
C GLU A 112 -4.46 -8.67 15.17
N THR A 113 -3.62 -7.76 15.70
CA THR A 113 -4.10 -6.63 16.48
C THR A 113 -4.48 -5.46 15.57
N SER A 114 -5.67 -4.90 15.78
CA SER A 114 -6.16 -3.71 15.07
C SER A 114 -6.15 -2.46 15.95
N PRO A 115 -6.02 -1.26 15.36
CA PRO A 115 -6.43 -0.04 16.02
C PRO A 115 -7.94 -0.09 16.37
N PRO A 116 -8.41 0.69 17.36
CA PRO A 116 -9.84 0.78 17.67
C PRO A 116 -10.65 1.12 16.41
N ASN A 117 -11.68 0.34 16.10
CA ASN A 117 -12.53 0.48 14.90
C ASN A 117 -11.79 0.44 13.56
N GLY A 118 -10.58 -0.13 13.54
CA GLY A 118 -9.76 -0.30 12.33
C GLY A 118 -9.56 -1.75 11.95
N GLU A 119 -8.69 -1.97 10.95
CA GLU A 119 -8.31 -3.28 10.45
C GLU A 119 -6.99 -3.77 11.06
N SER A 120 -6.85 -5.06 11.30
CA SER A 120 -5.58 -5.76 11.46
C SER A 120 -4.94 -6.05 10.09
N LEU A 121 -3.68 -6.46 10.04
CA LEU A 121 -3.07 -6.95 8.79
C LEU A 121 -3.76 -8.22 8.28
N LYS A 122 -4.26 -9.05 9.19
CA LYS A 122 -5.07 -10.23 8.86
C LYS A 122 -6.35 -9.85 8.12
N ASP A 123 -7.08 -8.82 8.60
CA ASP A 123 -8.30 -8.35 7.91
C ASP A 123 -7.97 -7.85 6.50
N VAL A 124 -6.87 -7.11 6.35
CA VAL A 124 -6.39 -6.67 5.04
C VAL A 124 -6.07 -7.87 4.15
N SER A 125 -5.42 -8.92 4.68
CA SER A 125 -5.09 -10.13 3.91
C SER A 125 -6.35 -10.82 3.40
N LEU A 126 -7.37 -10.95 4.24
CA LEU A 126 -8.65 -11.60 3.88
C LEU A 126 -9.39 -10.88 2.74
N ARG A 127 -9.33 -9.53 2.70
CA ARG A 127 -9.98 -8.79 1.62
C ARG A 127 -9.17 -8.68 0.33
N VAL A 128 -7.83 -8.79 0.40
CA VAL A 128 -6.98 -8.69 -0.79
C VAL A 128 -6.71 -10.05 -1.45
N GLU A 129 -6.81 -11.15 -0.72
CA GLU A 129 -6.58 -12.50 -1.25
C GLU A 129 -7.48 -12.85 -2.45
N PRO A 130 -8.80 -12.59 -2.44
CA PRO A 130 -9.65 -12.80 -3.61
C PRO A 130 -9.19 -11.99 -4.83
N PHE A 131 -8.77 -10.73 -4.65
CA PHE A 131 -8.21 -9.92 -5.74
C PHE A 131 -6.97 -10.60 -6.37
N LEU A 132 -6.04 -11.10 -5.55
CA LEU A 132 -4.84 -11.78 -6.05
C LEU A 132 -5.15 -13.05 -6.83
N ASN A 133 -6.19 -13.78 -6.43
CA ASN A 133 -6.64 -15.00 -7.10
C ASN A 133 -7.32 -14.71 -8.46
N GLU A 134 -7.88 -13.52 -8.64
CA GLU A 134 -8.51 -13.06 -9.88
C GLU A 134 -7.52 -12.47 -10.89
N LEU A 135 -6.26 -12.20 -10.48
CA LEU A 135 -5.25 -11.65 -11.39
C LEU A 135 -4.94 -12.62 -12.55
N PRO A 136 -4.61 -12.10 -13.73
CA PRO A 136 -4.19 -12.91 -14.88
C PRO A 136 -3.09 -13.92 -14.52
N SER A 137 -3.14 -15.09 -15.12
CA SER A 137 -2.16 -16.16 -14.90
C SER A 137 -0.82 -15.95 -15.63
N SER A 138 -0.72 -14.92 -16.48
CA SER A 138 0.48 -14.63 -17.28
C SER A 138 0.65 -13.14 -17.55
N GLY A 139 1.86 -12.73 -17.93
CA GLY A 139 2.17 -11.35 -18.29
C GLY A 139 2.60 -10.48 -17.12
N ASN A 140 2.89 -9.23 -17.42
CA ASN A 140 3.34 -8.23 -16.46
C ASN A 140 2.15 -7.46 -15.90
N ILE A 141 1.99 -7.44 -14.60
CA ILE A 141 0.87 -6.79 -13.91
C ILE A 141 1.45 -5.73 -12.98
N LEU A 142 0.93 -4.51 -13.06
CA LEU A 142 1.27 -3.41 -12.17
C LEU A 142 0.11 -3.16 -11.19
N VAL A 143 0.40 -3.09 -9.89
CA VAL A 143 -0.59 -2.87 -8.84
C VAL A 143 -0.14 -1.73 -7.93
N ILE A 144 -0.84 -0.60 -7.97
CA ILE A 144 -0.53 0.54 -7.12
C ILE A 144 -1.40 0.49 -5.87
N SER A 145 -0.76 0.41 -4.71
CA SER A 145 -1.44 0.22 -3.43
C SER A 145 -0.67 0.91 -2.28
N HIS A 146 -0.73 0.37 -1.10
CA HIS A 146 -0.30 1.02 0.15
C HIS A 146 0.59 0.10 0.99
N GLY A 147 1.31 0.71 1.95
CA GLY A 147 2.33 0.01 2.72
C GLY A 147 1.81 -1.22 3.48
N ASN A 148 0.70 -1.12 4.19
CA ASN A 148 0.18 -2.29 4.93
C ASN A 148 -0.50 -3.30 4.02
N THR A 149 -1.14 -2.85 2.94
CA THR A 149 -1.73 -3.76 1.96
C THR A 149 -0.64 -4.60 1.29
N ILE A 150 0.47 -4.00 0.89
CA ILE A 150 1.61 -4.74 0.32
C ILE A 150 2.28 -5.64 1.38
N ARG A 151 2.31 -5.24 2.68
CA ARG A 151 2.74 -6.13 3.76
C ARG A 151 1.88 -7.39 3.86
N ALA A 152 0.56 -7.24 3.85
CA ALA A 152 -0.35 -8.37 3.86
C ALA A 152 -0.14 -9.27 2.64
N ILE A 153 0.02 -8.68 1.45
CA ILE A 153 0.33 -9.38 0.20
C ILE A 153 1.64 -10.17 0.32
N SER A 154 2.68 -9.59 0.91
CA SER A 154 3.97 -10.29 1.08
C SER A 154 3.88 -11.55 1.92
N VAL A 155 2.94 -11.60 2.86
CA VAL A 155 2.65 -12.82 3.65
C VAL A 155 1.89 -13.84 2.81
N LEU A 156 0.91 -13.40 2.02
CA LEU A 156 0.14 -14.28 1.13
C LEU A 156 1.03 -14.95 0.06
N PHE A 157 2.05 -14.25 -0.41
CA PHE A 157 3.06 -14.83 -1.32
C PHE A 157 4.18 -15.61 -0.62
N GLY A 158 4.14 -15.74 0.71
CA GLY A 158 5.16 -16.47 1.46
C GLY A 158 6.54 -15.80 1.53
N VAL A 159 6.64 -14.52 1.12
CA VAL A 159 7.89 -13.73 1.19
C VAL A 159 8.20 -13.34 2.63
N ASN A 160 7.17 -13.06 3.42
CA ASN A 160 7.28 -12.79 4.85
C ASN A 160 6.38 -13.75 5.65
N SER A 161 6.77 -14.06 6.88
CA SER A 161 5.89 -14.71 7.84
C SER A 161 5.03 -13.69 8.59
N LYS A 162 3.94 -14.16 9.21
CA LYS A 162 3.08 -13.34 10.08
C LYS A 162 3.86 -12.70 11.24
N ASP A 163 4.88 -13.37 11.74
CA ASP A 163 5.72 -12.90 12.85
C ASP A 163 6.73 -11.84 12.39
N ASN A 164 7.28 -11.99 11.18
CA ASN A 164 8.34 -11.14 10.65
C ASN A 164 7.84 -9.93 9.87
N VAL A 165 6.58 -9.93 9.41
CA VAL A 165 6.01 -8.84 8.61
C VAL A 165 6.02 -7.48 9.33
N LYS A 166 6.06 -7.48 10.66
CA LYS A 166 6.17 -6.27 11.49
C LYS A 166 7.41 -5.45 11.20
N SER A 167 8.53 -6.09 10.80
CA SER A 167 9.81 -5.45 10.46
C SER A 167 9.95 -5.14 8.97
N PHE A 168 9.06 -5.67 8.12
CA PHE A 168 9.12 -5.43 6.69
C PHE A 168 8.65 -4.01 6.35
N GLU A 169 9.57 -3.18 5.87
CA GLU A 169 9.29 -1.80 5.47
C GLU A 169 9.30 -1.64 3.95
N ILE A 170 8.25 -0.99 3.45
CA ILE A 170 8.13 -0.58 2.06
C ILE A 170 8.05 0.93 2.07
N LYS A 171 9.05 1.61 1.55
CA LYS A 171 9.08 3.08 1.46
C LYS A 171 8.06 3.57 0.42
N VAL A 172 7.60 4.82 0.54
CA VAL A 172 6.76 5.46 -0.48
C VAL A 172 7.50 5.49 -1.81
N GLY A 173 6.81 5.27 -2.90
CA GLY A 173 7.41 5.27 -4.24
C GLY A 173 8.41 4.14 -4.47
N THR A 174 8.22 2.98 -3.88
CA THR A 174 9.08 1.80 -4.15
C THR A 174 8.27 0.63 -4.69
N VAL A 175 8.98 -0.25 -5.39
CA VAL A 175 8.43 -1.47 -5.99
C VAL A 175 8.72 -2.68 -5.11
N PHE A 176 7.73 -3.55 -4.98
CA PHE A 176 7.86 -4.90 -4.43
C PHE A 176 7.42 -5.87 -5.52
N LYS A 177 8.34 -6.70 -6.03
CA LYS A 177 8.09 -7.60 -7.14
C LYS A 177 7.98 -9.06 -6.67
N VAL A 178 7.03 -9.78 -7.22
CA VAL A 178 6.82 -11.23 -7.07
C VAL A 178 6.53 -11.87 -8.40
#